data_e7d72acbc685b040b550bd4ce0736bb1
#
_entry.id   e7d72acbc685b040b550bd4ce0736bb1
#
_cell.length_a   1.000
_cell.length_b   1.000
_cell.length_c   1.000
_cell.angle_alpha   90.00
_cell.angle_beta   90.00
_cell.angle_gamma   90.00
#
_symmetry.space_group_name_H-M   'P 1'
#
loop_
_entity.id
_entity.type
_entity.pdbx_description
1 polymer ?
#
loop_
_entity_poly.entity_id
_entity_poly.type
_entity_poly.pdbx_seq_one_letter_code
_entity_poly.pdbx_strand_id
1 'polypeptide(L)'
;MQLVACLAVLVIWVAEAVENCPDVCKCTKQTSPERSEVNCHKKGMRKFPSKLPPDSWILKMGENRIVDLPPNVLKPIPKIESINLERNVIKSIHPQAFSGARRLMLLNLYGNQINKLPPKGFHDLLNLRFLMLGQNQISSVKPDMFTGMRNLSDLDLPLNSLTALPSNAFKPLISLKVLDLALNRIQRISTKGFVGLTELLFLNLDNNSLKSIPAGAFKPLASLEMLVLDNNLLSTLTSATLEGLSNLQELYLRNNELERLPQDLFRHTPKLSQLALSGNRLKTVDGNMFTQLSGLKEVYLHDNPWTCDCNINNLVRWMSQTKANLSPLESLRCVAPAGYRDKALNSLKDQNLRCRA
;
A
#
# COMPACT_ATOMS: atom_id res chain seq x y z
N MET A 1 -39.19 51.63 -50.09
CA MET A 1 -39.25 50.89 -48.81
C MET A 1 -39.03 49.45 -49.14
N GLN A 2 -37.77 48.97 -48.97
CA GLN A 2 -37.42 47.55 -49.11
C GLN A 2 -37.36 46.95 -47.69
N LEU A 3 -38.22 45.99 -47.41
CA LEU A 3 -38.16 45.17 -46.21
C LEU A 3 -37.06 44.10 -46.40
N VAL A 4 -35.98 44.24 -45.65
CA VAL A 4 -34.97 43.18 -45.50
C VAL A 4 -35.44 42.23 -44.41
N ALA A 5 -35.90 41.02 -44.81
CA ALA A 5 -36.22 39.96 -43.87
C ALA A 5 -34.89 39.29 -43.40
N CYS A 6 -34.50 39.57 -42.14
CA CYS A 6 -33.44 38.80 -41.48
C CYS A 6 -33.96 37.42 -41.14
N LEU A 7 -33.54 36.41 -41.91
CA LEU A 7 -33.66 35.00 -41.50
C LEU A 7 -32.59 34.72 -40.45
N ALA A 8 -33.04 34.65 -39.18
CA ALA A 8 -32.23 34.14 -38.08
C ALA A 8 -32.14 32.60 -38.26
N VAL A 9 -31.00 32.13 -38.74
CA VAL A 9 -30.70 30.71 -38.74
C VAL A 9 -30.37 30.30 -37.31
N LEU A 10 -31.37 29.72 -36.63
CA LEU A 10 -31.19 29.03 -35.38
C LEU A 10 -30.31 27.79 -35.65
N VAL A 11 -29.00 27.89 -35.42
CA VAL A 11 -28.11 26.72 -35.36
C VAL A 11 -28.46 25.97 -34.07
N ILE A 12 -29.38 25.02 -34.17
CA ILE A 12 -29.62 24.05 -33.09
C ILE A 12 -28.41 23.15 -33.07
N TRP A 13 -27.55 23.36 -32.10
CA TRP A 13 -26.51 22.38 -31.74
C TRP A 13 -27.21 21.13 -31.20
N VAL A 14 -27.55 20.24 -32.09
CA VAL A 14 -27.92 18.85 -31.71
C VAL A 14 -26.62 18.19 -31.28
N ALA A 15 -26.43 18.03 -29.94
CA ALA A 15 -25.36 17.19 -29.48
C ALA A 15 -25.59 15.79 -30.08
N GLU A 16 -24.73 15.36 -30.98
CA GLU A 16 -24.81 14.04 -31.58
C GLU A 16 -24.86 12.99 -30.46
N ALA A 17 -25.96 12.24 -30.43
CA ALA A 17 -26.08 11.14 -29.46
C ALA A 17 -24.96 10.12 -29.73
N VAL A 18 -24.16 9.83 -28.71
CA VAL A 18 -23.09 8.83 -28.83
C VAL A 18 -23.73 7.45 -29.04
N GLU A 19 -23.46 6.83 -30.18
CA GLU A 19 -23.98 5.53 -30.54
C GLU A 19 -23.66 4.47 -29.49
N ASN A 20 -24.60 3.59 -29.15
CA ASN A 20 -24.48 2.55 -28.13
C ASN A 20 -24.27 3.05 -26.69
N CYS A 21 -24.58 4.31 -26.40
CA CYS A 21 -24.62 4.79 -25.03
C CYS A 21 -25.78 4.13 -24.26
N PRO A 22 -25.57 3.50 -23.09
CA PRO A 22 -26.68 2.97 -22.30
C PRO A 22 -27.62 4.10 -21.85
N ASP A 23 -28.94 3.93 -21.96
CA ASP A 23 -29.94 4.97 -21.68
C ASP A 23 -29.80 5.64 -20.30
N VAL A 24 -29.37 4.89 -19.29
CA VAL A 24 -29.20 5.39 -17.92
C VAL A 24 -27.87 6.13 -17.73
N CYS A 25 -26.94 6.08 -18.70
CA CYS A 25 -25.62 6.65 -18.62
C CYS A 25 -25.52 7.97 -19.37
N LYS A 26 -24.48 8.73 -19.09
CA LYS A 26 -24.08 9.91 -19.85
C LYS A 26 -22.80 9.58 -20.63
N CYS A 27 -22.87 9.69 -21.95
CA CYS A 27 -21.70 9.52 -22.81
C CYS A 27 -21.25 10.86 -23.37
N THR A 28 -19.96 11.11 -23.34
CA THR A 28 -19.36 12.32 -23.91
C THR A 28 -18.29 11.91 -24.92
N LYS A 29 -18.33 12.48 -26.13
CA LYS A 29 -17.38 12.20 -27.20
C LYS A 29 -16.31 13.27 -27.24
N GLN A 30 -15.06 12.85 -27.27
CA GLN A 30 -13.90 13.70 -27.56
C GLN A 30 -13.56 13.52 -29.02
N THR A 31 -13.28 14.65 -29.74
CA THR A 31 -13.09 14.63 -31.18
C THR A 31 -11.65 14.45 -31.61
N SER A 32 -10.67 14.77 -30.78
CA SER A 32 -9.25 14.67 -31.12
C SER A 32 -8.40 14.19 -29.93
N PRO A 33 -8.02 12.91 -29.83
CA PRO A 33 -8.44 11.79 -30.68
C PRO A 33 -9.91 11.40 -30.44
N GLU A 34 -10.52 10.75 -31.45
CA GLU A 34 -11.92 10.31 -31.34
C GLU A 34 -12.05 9.18 -30.32
N ARG A 35 -12.73 9.46 -29.18
CA ARG A 35 -12.94 8.51 -28.08
C ARG A 35 -14.09 8.95 -27.19
N SER A 36 -14.77 7.99 -26.58
CA SER A 36 -15.93 8.22 -25.74
C SER A 36 -15.64 7.95 -24.27
N GLU A 37 -16.04 8.85 -23.37
CA GLU A 37 -16.16 8.59 -21.94
C GLU A 37 -17.60 8.18 -21.66
N VAL A 38 -17.78 7.08 -20.91
CA VAL A 38 -19.09 6.57 -20.48
C VAL A 38 -19.21 6.70 -18.98
N ASN A 39 -20.17 7.50 -18.53
CA ASN A 39 -20.44 7.74 -17.11
C ASN A 39 -21.78 7.14 -16.69
N CYS A 40 -21.71 6.01 -16.01
CA CYS A 40 -22.84 5.27 -15.42
C CYS A 40 -22.76 5.30 -13.87
N HIS A 41 -22.07 6.27 -13.26
CA HIS A 41 -21.91 6.37 -11.83
C HIS A 41 -23.27 6.61 -11.13
N LYS A 42 -23.55 5.90 -10.04
CA LYS A 42 -24.79 6.01 -9.24
C LYS A 42 -26.10 5.83 -10.03
N LYS A 43 -26.14 4.87 -10.95
CA LYS A 43 -27.32 4.59 -11.79
C LYS A 43 -28.15 3.40 -11.31
N GLY A 44 -27.79 2.79 -10.17
CA GLY A 44 -28.51 1.63 -9.63
C GLY A 44 -28.40 0.36 -10.49
N MET A 45 -27.41 0.31 -11.38
CA MET A 45 -27.20 -0.82 -12.31
C MET A 45 -26.87 -2.10 -11.55
N ARG A 46 -27.53 -3.19 -11.92
CA ARG A 46 -27.31 -4.53 -11.34
C ARG A 46 -26.43 -5.43 -12.19
N LYS A 47 -26.25 -5.09 -13.46
CA LYS A 47 -25.46 -5.85 -14.44
C LYS A 47 -24.55 -4.91 -15.21
N PHE A 48 -23.45 -5.45 -15.72
CA PHE A 48 -22.58 -4.74 -16.65
C PHE A 48 -23.35 -4.50 -17.97
N PRO A 49 -23.30 -3.31 -18.59
CA PRO A 49 -24.04 -3.00 -19.81
C PRO A 49 -23.51 -3.86 -20.98
N SER A 50 -24.43 -4.40 -21.76
CA SER A 50 -24.11 -5.23 -22.93
C SER A 50 -23.73 -4.40 -24.17
N LYS A 51 -24.17 -3.14 -24.21
CA LYS A 51 -23.86 -2.20 -25.30
C LYS A 51 -23.08 -1.03 -24.73
N LEU A 52 -21.98 -0.68 -25.37
CA LEU A 52 -21.11 0.45 -25.03
C LEU A 52 -20.52 1.00 -26.32
N PRO A 53 -20.23 2.30 -26.43
CA PRO A 53 -19.54 2.87 -27.57
C PRO A 53 -18.22 2.15 -27.82
N PRO A 54 -17.92 1.65 -29.05
CA PRO A 54 -16.72 0.85 -29.31
C PRO A 54 -15.39 1.62 -29.10
N ASP A 55 -15.45 2.95 -29.16
CA ASP A 55 -14.34 3.87 -28.94
C ASP A 55 -14.17 4.30 -27.47
N SER A 56 -14.93 3.64 -26.54
CA SER A 56 -14.83 3.95 -25.12
C SER A 56 -13.42 3.73 -24.59
N TRP A 57 -12.90 4.76 -23.88
CA TRP A 57 -11.61 4.72 -23.25
C TRP A 57 -11.67 4.89 -21.73
N ILE A 58 -12.70 5.52 -21.21
CA ILE A 58 -13.03 5.62 -19.79
C ILE A 58 -14.43 5.11 -19.53
N LEU A 59 -14.57 4.24 -18.53
CA LEU A 59 -15.85 3.70 -18.09
C LEU A 59 -16.00 3.91 -16.57
N LYS A 60 -16.90 4.80 -16.18
CA LYS A 60 -17.23 5.13 -14.78
C LYS A 60 -18.51 4.40 -14.37
N MET A 61 -18.38 3.36 -13.56
CA MET A 61 -19.51 2.51 -13.10
C MET A 61 -19.54 2.37 -11.57
N GLY A 62 -18.87 3.27 -10.85
CA GLY A 62 -18.85 3.28 -9.40
C GLY A 62 -20.20 3.50 -8.77
N GLU A 63 -20.36 3.05 -7.52
CA GLU A 63 -21.56 3.19 -6.69
C GLU A 63 -22.85 2.68 -7.34
N ASN A 64 -22.76 1.47 -7.90
CA ASN A 64 -23.90 0.73 -8.46
C ASN A 64 -24.18 -0.54 -7.64
N ARG A 65 -24.92 -1.50 -8.19
CA ARG A 65 -25.27 -2.78 -7.56
C ARG A 65 -24.86 -3.98 -8.42
N ILE A 66 -23.77 -3.87 -9.17
CA ILE A 66 -23.25 -4.93 -10.04
C ILE A 66 -22.77 -6.08 -9.18
N VAL A 67 -23.20 -7.30 -9.49
CA VAL A 67 -22.95 -8.50 -8.66
C VAL A 67 -21.78 -9.32 -9.19
N ASP A 68 -21.59 -9.37 -10.50
CA ASP A 68 -20.58 -10.19 -11.15
C ASP A 68 -20.04 -9.55 -12.44
N LEU A 69 -18.86 -9.99 -12.84
CA LEU A 69 -18.26 -9.64 -14.12
C LEU A 69 -18.21 -10.91 -14.98
N PRO A 70 -19.14 -11.06 -15.93
CA PRO A 70 -19.22 -12.21 -16.80
C PRO A 70 -18.07 -12.26 -17.83
N PRO A 71 -17.92 -13.37 -18.60
CA PRO A 71 -16.86 -13.45 -19.59
C PRO A 71 -17.01 -12.40 -20.69
N ASN A 72 -15.86 -11.89 -21.18
CA ASN A 72 -15.76 -10.99 -22.33
C ASN A 72 -16.52 -9.66 -22.18
N VAL A 73 -16.73 -9.15 -20.97
CA VAL A 73 -17.48 -7.90 -20.74
C VAL A 73 -16.84 -6.68 -21.42
N LEU A 74 -15.54 -6.72 -21.67
CA LEU A 74 -14.79 -5.62 -22.31
C LEU A 74 -14.58 -5.84 -23.81
N LYS A 75 -15.04 -6.98 -24.38
CA LYS A 75 -14.90 -7.24 -25.82
C LYS A 75 -15.48 -6.15 -26.71
N PRO A 76 -16.64 -5.52 -26.37
CA PRO A 76 -17.19 -4.41 -27.18
C PRO A 76 -16.35 -3.14 -27.18
N ILE A 77 -15.46 -2.95 -26.21
CA ILE A 77 -14.69 -1.71 -25.97
C ILE A 77 -13.18 -1.96 -25.93
N PRO A 78 -12.56 -2.39 -27.03
CA PRO A 78 -11.14 -2.79 -27.07
C PRO A 78 -10.14 -1.65 -26.83
N LYS A 79 -10.60 -0.40 -26.87
CA LYS A 79 -9.78 0.79 -26.64
C LYS A 79 -9.78 1.25 -25.17
N ILE A 80 -10.44 0.51 -24.28
CA ILE A 80 -10.59 0.87 -22.87
C ILE A 80 -9.24 1.03 -22.17
N GLU A 81 -9.05 2.15 -21.45
CA GLU A 81 -7.84 2.48 -20.70
C GLU A 81 -8.10 2.58 -19.20
N SER A 82 -9.30 2.98 -18.80
CA SER A 82 -9.66 3.16 -17.38
C SER A 82 -11.06 2.67 -17.08
N ILE A 83 -11.19 1.85 -16.04
CA ILE A 83 -12.47 1.34 -15.54
C ILE A 83 -12.56 1.60 -14.03
N ASN A 84 -13.62 2.32 -13.64
CA ASN A 84 -13.98 2.45 -12.25
C ASN A 84 -15.26 1.64 -11.94
N LEU A 85 -15.11 0.60 -11.09
CA LEU A 85 -16.17 -0.27 -10.59
C LEU A 85 -16.26 -0.21 -9.04
N GLU A 86 -15.73 0.85 -8.44
CA GLU A 86 -15.73 0.98 -6.97
C GLU A 86 -17.12 0.95 -6.38
N ARG A 87 -17.21 0.49 -5.12
CA ARG A 87 -18.45 0.50 -4.33
C ARG A 87 -19.65 -0.09 -5.08
N ASN A 88 -19.42 -1.28 -5.63
CA ASN A 88 -20.45 -2.18 -6.13
C ASN A 88 -20.65 -3.35 -5.15
N VAL A 89 -21.32 -4.40 -5.57
CA VAL A 89 -21.50 -5.62 -4.78
C VAL A 89 -20.93 -6.84 -5.52
N ILE A 90 -19.82 -6.64 -6.26
CA ILE A 90 -19.18 -7.66 -7.08
C ILE A 90 -18.59 -8.74 -6.18
N LYS A 91 -19.08 -9.98 -6.36
CA LYS A 91 -18.63 -11.17 -5.62
C LYS A 91 -17.68 -12.03 -6.43
N SER A 92 -17.88 -12.07 -7.75
CA SER A 92 -17.10 -12.91 -8.64
C SER A 92 -16.68 -12.20 -9.91
N ILE A 93 -15.50 -12.57 -10.38
CA ILE A 93 -14.91 -12.14 -11.64
C ILE A 93 -14.65 -13.39 -12.46
N HIS A 94 -15.28 -13.51 -13.63
CA HIS A 94 -15.00 -14.63 -14.52
C HIS A 94 -13.54 -14.57 -15.03
N PRO A 95 -12.81 -15.68 -15.16
CA PRO A 95 -11.42 -15.67 -15.65
C PRO A 95 -11.21 -14.98 -17.00
N GLN A 96 -12.25 -14.92 -17.82
CA GLN A 96 -12.23 -14.23 -19.12
C GLN A 96 -12.92 -12.86 -19.11
N ALA A 97 -13.24 -12.30 -17.93
CA ALA A 97 -13.94 -11.01 -17.86
C ALA A 97 -13.17 -9.90 -18.58
N PHE A 98 -11.85 -9.85 -18.41
CA PHE A 98 -10.99 -8.83 -18.97
C PHE A 98 -10.23 -9.28 -20.23
N SER A 99 -10.67 -10.35 -20.88
CA SER A 99 -10.00 -10.86 -22.09
C SER A 99 -9.93 -9.79 -23.17
N GLY A 100 -8.74 -9.63 -23.75
CA GLY A 100 -8.47 -8.67 -24.83
C GLY A 100 -8.30 -7.22 -24.39
N ALA A 101 -8.45 -6.87 -23.12
CA ALA A 101 -8.32 -5.49 -22.62
C ALA A 101 -6.84 -5.04 -22.47
N ARG A 102 -6.05 -5.20 -23.51
CA ARG A 102 -4.60 -4.99 -23.50
C ARG A 102 -4.18 -3.53 -23.26
N ARG A 103 -5.08 -2.55 -23.48
CA ARG A 103 -4.82 -1.13 -23.28
C ARG A 103 -5.17 -0.64 -21.88
N LEU A 104 -5.85 -1.48 -21.07
CA LEU A 104 -6.29 -1.08 -19.74
C LEU A 104 -5.09 -0.73 -18.86
N MET A 105 -5.10 0.49 -18.30
CA MET A 105 -4.07 1.02 -17.42
C MET A 105 -4.54 1.13 -15.97
N LEU A 106 -5.82 1.37 -15.74
CA LEU A 106 -6.42 1.51 -14.43
C LEU A 106 -7.66 0.64 -14.29
N LEU A 107 -7.66 -0.21 -13.25
CA LEU A 107 -8.82 -1.00 -12.84
C LEU A 107 -9.11 -0.78 -11.36
N ASN A 108 -10.19 -0.06 -11.08
CA ASN A 108 -10.66 0.19 -9.72
C ASN A 108 -11.81 -0.75 -9.36
N LEU A 109 -11.57 -1.65 -8.42
CA LEU A 109 -12.52 -2.61 -7.85
C LEU A 109 -12.67 -2.42 -6.33
N TYR A 110 -12.27 -1.25 -5.81
CA TYR A 110 -12.33 -0.92 -4.38
C TYR A 110 -13.76 -1.00 -3.83
N GLY A 111 -13.92 -1.49 -2.60
CA GLY A 111 -15.22 -1.49 -1.92
C GLY A 111 -16.25 -2.44 -2.54
N ASN A 112 -15.83 -3.65 -2.90
CA ASN A 112 -16.70 -4.71 -3.41
C ASN A 112 -16.80 -5.89 -2.43
N GLN A 113 -17.27 -7.04 -2.87
CA GLN A 113 -17.43 -8.26 -2.08
C GLN A 113 -16.60 -9.42 -2.66
N ILE A 114 -15.51 -9.11 -3.36
CA ILE A 114 -14.65 -10.10 -4.04
C ILE A 114 -13.92 -10.90 -2.98
N ASN A 115 -14.15 -12.22 -2.93
CA ASN A 115 -13.48 -13.11 -1.98
C ASN A 115 -12.29 -13.88 -2.58
N LYS A 116 -12.25 -13.99 -3.92
CA LYS A 116 -11.20 -14.71 -4.65
C LYS A 116 -10.93 -14.06 -6.00
N LEU A 117 -9.66 -13.91 -6.32
CA LEU A 117 -9.23 -13.49 -7.66
C LEU A 117 -9.14 -14.71 -8.58
N PRO A 118 -9.59 -14.61 -9.83
CA PRO A 118 -9.55 -15.72 -10.77
C PRO A 118 -8.09 -16.02 -11.20
N PRO A 119 -7.67 -17.31 -11.22
CA PRO A 119 -6.39 -17.68 -11.79
C PRO A 119 -6.27 -17.20 -13.23
N LYS A 120 -5.16 -16.56 -13.58
CA LYS A 120 -4.91 -15.96 -14.91
C LYS A 120 -5.98 -14.97 -15.40
N GLY A 121 -6.89 -14.52 -14.52
CA GLY A 121 -7.99 -13.62 -14.90
C GLY A 121 -7.58 -12.24 -15.38
N PHE A 122 -6.34 -11.87 -15.13
CA PHE A 122 -5.77 -10.58 -15.53
C PHE A 122 -4.66 -10.74 -16.61
N HIS A 123 -4.52 -11.91 -17.23
CA HIS A 123 -3.36 -12.21 -18.08
C HIS A 123 -3.24 -11.32 -19.33
N ASP A 124 -4.35 -10.78 -19.83
CA ASP A 124 -4.38 -9.87 -20.99
C ASP A 124 -4.16 -8.40 -20.60
N LEU A 125 -4.10 -8.07 -19.31
CA LEU A 125 -3.93 -6.70 -18.83
C LEU A 125 -2.45 -6.25 -18.86
N LEU A 126 -1.84 -6.35 -20.03
CA LEU A 126 -0.40 -6.17 -20.23
C LEU A 126 0.10 -4.75 -19.91
N ASN A 127 -0.78 -3.75 -20.00
CA ASN A 127 -0.48 -2.35 -19.75
C ASN A 127 -1.05 -1.82 -18.43
N LEU A 128 -1.63 -2.71 -17.60
CA LEU A 128 -2.19 -2.28 -16.33
C LEU A 128 -1.08 -1.74 -15.42
N ARG A 129 -1.32 -0.52 -14.90
CA ARG A 129 -0.43 0.18 -13.98
C ARG A 129 -1.00 0.27 -12.57
N PHE A 130 -2.32 0.43 -12.46
CA PHE A 130 -3.00 0.63 -11.19
C PHE A 130 -4.10 -0.40 -11.01
N LEU A 131 -4.02 -1.21 -9.95
CA LEU A 131 -5.03 -2.19 -9.57
C LEU A 131 -5.47 -1.96 -8.13
N MET A 132 -6.69 -1.44 -7.95
CA MET A 132 -7.27 -1.14 -6.65
C MET A 132 -8.26 -2.24 -6.25
N LEU A 133 -7.90 -3.04 -5.26
CA LEU A 133 -8.67 -4.17 -4.72
C LEU A 133 -8.97 -4.00 -3.22
N GLY A 134 -8.73 -2.81 -2.66
CA GLY A 134 -8.98 -2.53 -1.25
C GLY A 134 -10.45 -2.67 -0.88
N GLN A 135 -10.73 -2.88 0.39
CA GLN A 135 -12.07 -3.04 0.96
C GLN A 135 -12.90 -4.13 0.23
N ASN A 136 -12.32 -5.33 0.17
CA ASN A 136 -12.93 -6.54 -0.37
C ASN A 136 -12.86 -7.68 0.68
N GLN A 137 -13.04 -8.92 0.26
CA GLN A 137 -13.01 -10.11 1.13
C GLN A 137 -11.92 -11.11 0.69
N ILE A 138 -10.87 -10.63 -0.01
CA ILE A 138 -9.83 -11.49 -0.58
C ILE A 138 -9.04 -12.13 0.55
N SER A 139 -9.05 -13.46 0.60
CA SER A 139 -8.42 -14.23 1.70
C SER A 139 -7.07 -14.83 1.33
N SER A 140 -6.70 -14.86 0.07
CA SER A 140 -5.42 -15.40 -0.39
C SER A 140 -4.96 -14.78 -1.70
N VAL A 141 -3.63 -14.73 -1.88
CA VAL A 141 -2.97 -14.35 -3.13
C VAL A 141 -2.07 -15.49 -3.61
N LYS A 142 -1.97 -15.65 -4.93
CA LYS A 142 -1.15 -16.67 -5.59
C LYS A 142 -0.49 -16.11 -6.85
N PRO A 143 0.67 -16.63 -7.28
CA PRO A 143 1.39 -16.11 -8.44
C PRO A 143 0.57 -16.09 -9.73
N ASP A 144 -0.26 -17.11 -9.95
CA ASP A 144 -1.08 -17.26 -11.15
C ASP A 144 -2.19 -16.21 -11.28
N MET A 145 -2.60 -15.57 -10.17
CA MET A 145 -3.56 -14.46 -10.18
C MET A 145 -3.01 -13.21 -10.87
N PHE A 146 -1.69 -12.99 -10.82
CA PHE A 146 -1.03 -11.80 -11.36
C PHE A 146 -0.27 -12.05 -12.67
N THR A 147 -0.50 -13.22 -13.30
CA THR A 147 0.16 -13.56 -14.58
C THR A 147 -0.16 -12.50 -15.64
N GLY A 148 0.86 -12.02 -16.35
CA GLY A 148 0.73 -11.00 -17.42
C GLY A 148 0.89 -9.56 -16.96
N MET A 149 0.79 -9.24 -15.66
CA MET A 149 0.78 -7.88 -15.12
C MET A 149 2.19 -7.32 -14.88
N ARG A 150 3.08 -7.45 -15.88
CA ARG A 150 4.49 -7.05 -15.74
C ARG A 150 4.70 -5.54 -15.58
N ASN A 151 3.77 -4.73 -16.06
CA ASN A 151 3.82 -3.27 -16.02
C ASN A 151 3.03 -2.67 -14.83
N LEU A 152 2.50 -3.53 -13.93
CA LEU A 152 1.80 -3.05 -12.75
C LEU A 152 2.77 -2.28 -11.85
N SER A 153 2.42 -1.02 -11.58
CA SER A 153 3.16 -0.11 -10.70
C SER A 153 2.60 -0.11 -9.28
N ASP A 154 1.28 -0.16 -9.15
CA ASP A 154 0.59 0.01 -7.88
C ASP A 154 -0.45 -1.09 -7.68
N LEU A 155 -0.33 -1.81 -6.57
CA LEU A 155 -1.28 -2.84 -6.14
C LEU A 155 -1.80 -2.52 -4.73
N ASP A 156 -3.08 -2.17 -4.64
CA ASP A 156 -3.76 -1.87 -3.39
C ASP A 156 -4.65 -3.02 -2.97
N LEU A 157 -4.34 -3.62 -1.82
CA LEU A 157 -5.09 -4.71 -1.19
C LEU A 157 -5.46 -4.41 0.27
N PRO A 158 -5.54 -3.14 0.75
CA PRO A 158 -5.89 -2.88 2.15
C PRO A 158 -7.33 -3.28 2.45
N LEU A 159 -7.64 -3.47 3.74
CA LEU A 159 -9.00 -3.82 4.18
C LEU A 159 -9.53 -5.11 3.51
N ASN A 160 -8.70 -6.15 3.47
CA ASN A 160 -9.05 -7.48 2.99
C ASN A 160 -8.94 -8.54 4.11
N SER A 161 -8.95 -9.82 3.77
CA SER A 161 -8.90 -10.93 4.71
C SER A 161 -7.68 -11.83 4.52
N LEU A 162 -6.57 -11.28 3.99
CA LEU A 162 -5.33 -12.03 3.78
C LEU A 162 -4.76 -12.50 5.12
N THR A 163 -4.41 -13.80 5.21
CA THR A 163 -3.84 -14.39 6.45
C THR A 163 -2.36 -14.75 6.33
N ALA A 164 -1.86 -14.87 5.13
CA ALA A 164 -0.45 -15.18 4.87
C ALA A 164 -0.01 -14.67 3.50
N LEU A 165 1.31 -14.43 3.35
CA LEU A 165 1.96 -14.19 2.08
C LEU A 165 2.77 -15.44 1.70
N PRO A 166 2.29 -16.26 0.74
CA PRO A 166 2.98 -17.47 0.32
C PRO A 166 4.20 -17.18 -0.55
N SER A 167 5.02 -18.20 -0.76
CA SER A 167 6.20 -18.09 -1.63
C SER A 167 5.81 -17.65 -3.04
N ASN A 168 6.57 -16.71 -3.59
CA ASN A 168 6.40 -16.17 -4.94
C ASN A 168 5.04 -15.51 -5.21
N ALA A 169 4.29 -15.11 -4.18
CA ALA A 169 2.94 -14.54 -4.31
C ALA A 169 2.86 -13.45 -5.38
N PHE A 170 3.84 -12.57 -5.42
CA PHE A 170 3.89 -11.41 -6.31
C PHE A 170 4.97 -11.52 -7.41
N LYS A 171 5.55 -12.70 -7.62
CA LYS A 171 6.67 -12.89 -8.56
C LYS A 171 6.46 -12.32 -9.96
N PRO A 172 5.25 -12.32 -10.55
CA PRO A 172 5.02 -11.74 -11.87
C PRO A 172 5.11 -10.21 -11.94
N LEU A 173 5.02 -9.51 -10.79
CA LEU A 173 4.87 -8.06 -10.68
C LEU A 173 6.25 -7.35 -10.64
N ILE A 174 7.04 -7.53 -11.69
CA ILE A 174 8.45 -7.12 -11.73
C ILE A 174 8.67 -5.60 -11.73
N SER A 175 7.68 -4.81 -12.11
CA SER A 175 7.73 -3.33 -12.12
C SER A 175 6.93 -2.70 -10.98
N LEU A 176 6.52 -3.51 -9.97
CA LEU A 176 5.72 -3.00 -8.87
C LEU A 176 6.55 -2.04 -8.00
N LYS A 177 6.00 -0.84 -7.76
CA LYS A 177 6.60 0.22 -6.94
C LYS A 177 5.88 0.43 -5.62
N VAL A 178 4.56 0.22 -5.60
CA VAL A 178 3.72 0.40 -4.42
C VAL A 178 2.94 -0.89 -4.15
N LEU A 179 3.08 -1.42 -2.94
CA LEU A 179 2.30 -2.57 -2.46
C LEU A 179 1.67 -2.21 -1.12
N ASP A 180 0.36 -2.01 -1.11
CA ASP A 180 -0.41 -1.79 0.11
C ASP A 180 -1.16 -3.06 0.53
N LEU A 181 -0.80 -3.57 1.71
CA LEU A 181 -1.38 -4.75 2.37
C LEU A 181 -1.93 -4.42 3.76
N ALA A 182 -2.12 -3.13 4.07
CA ALA A 182 -2.58 -2.69 5.39
C ALA A 182 -3.97 -3.23 5.74
N LEU A 183 -4.28 -3.26 7.04
CA LEU A 183 -5.63 -3.62 7.52
C LEU A 183 -6.09 -4.99 6.98
N ASN A 184 -5.18 -5.97 7.01
CA ASN A 184 -5.45 -7.37 6.73
C ASN A 184 -5.31 -8.22 8.02
N ARG A 185 -5.19 -9.53 7.91
CA ARG A 185 -4.99 -10.47 9.02
C ARG A 185 -3.73 -11.29 8.83
N ILE A 186 -2.69 -10.71 8.21
CA ILE A 186 -1.46 -11.42 7.84
C ILE A 186 -0.70 -11.79 9.12
N GLN A 187 -0.54 -13.08 9.33
CA GLN A 187 0.18 -13.65 10.48
C GLN A 187 1.57 -14.17 10.08
N ARG A 188 1.75 -14.52 8.81
CA ARG A 188 2.97 -15.17 8.31
C ARG A 188 3.34 -14.66 6.92
N ILE A 189 4.64 -14.44 6.75
CA ILE A 189 5.26 -14.13 5.46
C ILE A 189 6.23 -15.26 5.13
N SER A 190 6.17 -15.82 3.93
CA SER A 190 7.20 -16.75 3.47
C SER A 190 8.53 -16.02 3.24
N THR A 191 9.66 -16.67 3.48
CA THR A 191 11.00 -16.14 3.10
C THR A 191 11.11 -15.76 1.62
N LYS A 192 10.25 -16.35 0.77
CA LYS A 192 10.16 -16.06 -0.67
C LYS A 192 8.90 -15.25 -1.03
N GLY A 193 8.24 -14.61 -0.05
CA GLY A 193 6.98 -13.89 -0.24
C GLY A 193 7.09 -12.71 -1.21
N PHE A 194 8.20 -12.01 -1.18
CA PHE A 194 8.45 -10.81 -1.98
C PHE A 194 9.39 -11.02 -3.18
N VAL A 195 9.67 -12.27 -3.55
CA VAL A 195 10.51 -12.56 -4.72
C VAL A 195 9.90 -11.94 -5.99
N GLY A 196 10.73 -11.24 -6.77
CA GLY A 196 10.36 -10.54 -8.00
C GLY A 196 10.10 -9.04 -7.82
N LEU A 197 9.93 -8.54 -6.59
CA LEU A 197 9.61 -7.13 -6.32
C LEU A 197 10.88 -6.25 -6.20
N THR A 198 11.75 -6.33 -7.19
CA THR A 198 13.06 -5.63 -7.16
C THR A 198 12.96 -4.11 -7.32
N GLU A 199 11.87 -3.60 -7.90
CA GLU A 199 11.61 -2.17 -8.06
C GLU A 199 10.69 -1.57 -6.99
N LEU A 200 10.31 -2.36 -5.96
CA LEU A 200 9.38 -1.91 -4.92
C LEU A 200 10.01 -0.77 -4.10
N LEU A 201 9.31 0.36 -4.01
CA LEU A 201 9.71 1.55 -3.26
C LEU A 201 8.96 1.68 -1.93
N PHE A 202 7.69 1.29 -1.91
CA PHE A 202 6.83 1.39 -0.75
C PHE A 202 6.13 0.06 -0.44
N LEU A 203 6.29 -0.42 0.80
CA LEU A 203 5.59 -1.60 1.33
C LEU A 203 4.85 -1.23 2.61
N ASN A 204 3.52 -1.36 2.57
CA ASN A 204 2.66 -1.13 3.72
C ASN A 204 2.10 -2.46 4.26
N LEU A 205 2.46 -2.80 5.49
CA LEU A 205 1.97 -3.95 6.26
C LEU A 205 1.31 -3.52 7.58
N ASP A 206 0.92 -2.23 7.67
CA ASP A 206 0.26 -1.67 8.85
C ASP A 206 -1.02 -2.43 9.24
N ASN A 207 -1.33 -2.47 10.53
CA ASN A 207 -2.55 -3.11 11.04
C ASN A 207 -2.74 -4.55 10.53
N ASN A 208 -1.74 -5.40 10.79
CA ASN A 208 -1.78 -6.83 10.54
C ASN A 208 -1.56 -7.63 11.85
N SER A 209 -1.29 -8.92 11.75
CA SER A 209 -1.09 -9.79 12.93
C SER A 209 0.27 -10.50 12.90
N LEU A 210 1.30 -9.82 12.36
CA LEU A 210 2.65 -10.37 12.24
C LEU A 210 3.31 -10.48 13.62
N LYS A 211 3.71 -11.69 14.01
CA LYS A 211 4.46 -11.94 15.27
C LYS A 211 5.97 -11.94 15.07
N SER A 212 6.41 -12.24 13.87
CA SER A 212 7.82 -12.23 13.48
C SER A 212 7.97 -12.06 11.97
N ILE A 213 9.15 -11.61 11.55
CA ILE A 213 9.55 -11.53 10.14
C ILE A 213 10.66 -12.58 9.93
N PRO A 214 10.50 -13.53 8.99
CA PRO A 214 11.55 -14.49 8.69
C PRO A 214 12.83 -13.81 8.20
N ALA A 215 13.97 -14.29 8.63
CA ALA A 215 15.27 -13.80 8.18
C ALA A 215 15.36 -13.79 6.65
N GLY A 216 15.80 -12.67 6.07
CA GLY A 216 15.96 -12.50 4.62
C GLY A 216 14.64 -12.37 3.84
N ALA A 217 13.48 -12.29 4.50
CA ALA A 217 12.20 -12.13 3.79
C ALA A 217 12.16 -10.87 2.93
N PHE A 218 12.80 -9.79 3.36
CA PHE A 218 12.89 -8.52 2.61
C PHE A 218 14.10 -8.43 1.67
N LYS A 219 14.96 -9.45 1.63
CA LYS A 219 16.17 -9.43 0.79
C LYS A 219 15.94 -9.10 -0.70
N PRO A 220 14.82 -9.49 -1.35
CA PRO A 220 14.54 -9.08 -2.73
C PRO A 220 14.24 -7.59 -2.93
N LEU A 221 13.96 -6.84 -1.85
CA LEU A 221 13.42 -5.47 -1.90
C LEU A 221 14.54 -4.42 -1.90
N ALA A 222 15.52 -4.57 -2.80
CA ALA A 222 16.71 -3.71 -2.82
C ALA A 222 16.43 -2.23 -3.09
N SER A 223 15.31 -1.91 -3.75
CA SER A 223 14.90 -0.53 -4.04
C SER A 223 14.02 0.09 -2.94
N LEU A 224 13.62 -0.67 -1.91
CA LEU A 224 12.65 -0.22 -0.93
C LEU A 224 13.14 1.02 -0.17
N GLU A 225 12.33 2.07 -0.18
CA GLU A 225 12.58 3.33 0.50
C GLU A 225 11.78 3.48 1.79
N MET A 226 10.53 2.99 1.81
CA MET A 226 9.65 3.06 2.97
C MET A 226 9.04 1.70 3.31
N LEU A 227 9.16 1.30 4.58
CA LEU A 227 8.58 0.07 5.14
C LEU A 227 7.72 0.42 6.35
N VAL A 228 6.43 0.12 6.27
CA VAL A 228 5.47 0.31 7.36
C VAL A 228 5.08 -1.04 7.95
N LEU A 229 5.40 -1.24 9.22
CA LEU A 229 5.10 -2.42 10.05
C LEU A 229 4.36 -2.02 11.34
N ASP A 230 3.80 -0.82 11.39
CA ASP A 230 3.05 -0.33 12.55
C ASP A 230 1.88 -1.24 12.90
N ASN A 231 1.44 -1.21 14.15
CA ASN A 231 0.24 -1.91 14.61
C ASN A 231 0.24 -3.42 14.26
N ASN A 232 1.34 -4.10 14.58
CA ASN A 232 1.49 -5.55 14.46
C ASN A 232 1.78 -6.18 15.82
N LEU A 233 2.11 -7.46 15.88
CA LEU A 233 2.42 -8.21 17.10
C LEU A 233 3.90 -8.64 17.13
N LEU A 234 4.79 -7.85 16.52
CA LEU A 234 6.22 -8.17 16.43
C LEU A 234 6.84 -8.10 17.82
N SER A 235 7.29 -9.24 18.35
CA SER A 235 7.97 -9.31 19.65
C SER A 235 9.49 -9.35 19.54
N THR A 236 10.01 -9.80 18.40
CA THR A 236 11.44 -9.92 18.16
C THR A 236 11.79 -9.56 16.72
N LEU A 237 12.97 -8.95 16.55
CA LEU A 237 13.65 -8.78 15.28
C LEU A 237 15.02 -9.46 15.36
N THR A 238 15.57 -9.87 14.24
CA THR A 238 16.92 -10.42 14.13
C THR A 238 17.80 -9.49 13.28
N SER A 239 19.11 -9.63 13.37
CA SER A 239 20.05 -8.89 12.53
C SER A 239 19.80 -9.05 11.03
N ALA A 240 19.22 -10.19 10.63
CA ALA A 240 18.88 -10.49 9.23
C ALA A 240 17.46 -10.03 8.84
N THR A 241 16.69 -9.41 9.75
CA THR A 241 15.34 -8.95 9.43
C THR A 241 15.33 -7.88 8.33
N LEU A 242 16.29 -6.95 8.38
CA LEU A 242 16.42 -5.85 7.42
C LEU A 242 17.44 -6.14 6.30
N GLU A 243 17.87 -7.40 6.15
CA GLU A 243 18.83 -7.78 5.10
C GLU A 243 18.29 -7.44 3.70
N GLY A 244 19.13 -6.78 2.90
CA GLY A 244 18.80 -6.37 1.52
C GLY A 244 18.21 -4.96 1.39
N LEU A 245 17.81 -4.30 2.49
CA LEU A 245 17.14 -3.00 2.46
C LEU A 245 18.11 -1.81 2.40
N SER A 246 19.07 -1.83 1.46
CA SER A 246 20.14 -0.84 1.38
C SER A 246 19.70 0.58 1.00
N ASN A 247 18.50 0.73 0.45
CA ASN A 247 17.91 2.01 0.08
C ASN A 247 16.85 2.50 1.08
N LEU A 248 16.58 1.75 2.16
CA LEU A 248 15.54 2.11 3.12
C LEU A 248 15.85 3.45 3.81
N GLN A 249 14.90 4.37 3.71
CA GLN A 249 14.93 5.71 4.28
C GLN A 249 14.00 5.86 5.49
N GLU A 250 12.86 5.16 5.45
CA GLU A 250 11.83 5.28 6.48
C GLU A 250 11.39 3.90 6.97
N LEU A 251 11.46 3.69 8.29
CA LEU A 251 11.05 2.45 8.95
C LEU A 251 10.09 2.75 10.10
N TYR A 252 8.88 2.23 9.99
CA TYR A 252 7.83 2.39 10.99
C TYR A 252 7.53 1.04 11.66
N LEU A 253 7.72 0.98 12.98
CA LEU A 253 7.53 -0.17 13.86
C LEU A 253 6.70 0.18 15.11
N ARG A 254 5.86 1.23 15.01
CA ARG A 254 5.04 1.69 16.14
C ARG A 254 4.04 0.64 16.56
N ASN A 255 3.67 0.69 17.86
CA ASN A 255 2.60 -0.15 18.40
C ASN A 255 2.81 -1.64 18.08
N ASN A 256 3.99 -2.14 18.41
CA ASN A 256 4.35 -3.54 18.37
C ASN A 256 4.68 -4.06 19.79
N GLU A 257 5.20 -5.27 19.91
CA GLU A 257 5.54 -5.90 21.19
C GLU A 257 7.06 -6.07 21.38
N LEU A 258 7.87 -5.21 20.73
CA LEU A 258 9.33 -5.32 20.77
C LEU A 258 9.87 -5.04 22.17
N GLU A 259 10.57 -6.00 22.77
CA GLU A 259 11.20 -5.86 24.10
C GLU A 259 12.67 -5.44 24.00
N ARG A 260 13.35 -5.80 22.91
CA ARG A 260 14.76 -5.49 22.63
C ARG A 260 15.02 -5.42 21.13
N LEU A 261 16.12 -4.75 20.76
CA LEU A 261 16.61 -4.67 19.39
C LEU A 261 18.01 -5.31 19.33
N PRO A 262 18.34 -6.13 18.30
CA PRO A 262 19.70 -6.58 18.04
C PRO A 262 20.63 -5.39 17.80
N GLN A 263 21.84 -5.42 18.34
CA GLN A 263 22.79 -4.30 18.25
C GLN A 263 23.16 -3.95 16.80
N ASP A 264 23.17 -4.95 15.91
CA ASP A 264 23.52 -4.82 14.49
C ASP A 264 22.29 -4.80 13.56
N LEU A 265 21.10 -4.50 14.09
CA LEU A 265 19.83 -4.49 13.32
C LEU A 265 19.93 -3.59 12.08
N PHE A 266 20.52 -2.41 12.21
CA PHE A 266 20.55 -1.41 11.15
C PHE A 266 21.76 -1.50 10.21
N ARG A 267 22.60 -2.53 10.33
CA ARG A 267 23.81 -2.67 9.49
C ARG A 267 23.53 -2.70 7.99
N HIS A 268 22.31 -3.07 7.60
CA HIS A 268 21.89 -3.17 6.20
C HIS A 268 21.08 -1.97 5.71
N THR A 269 20.85 -0.95 6.56
CA THR A 269 20.00 0.22 6.25
C THR A 269 20.75 1.53 6.43
N PRO A 270 21.89 1.77 5.73
CA PRO A 270 22.74 2.93 5.96
C PRO A 270 22.09 4.27 5.58
N LYS A 271 21.02 4.25 4.79
CA LYS A 271 20.29 5.45 4.32
C LYS A 271 19.11 5.82 5.21
N LEU A 272 18.91 5.11 6.34
CA LEU A 272 17.76 5.34 7.21
C LEU A 272 17.81 6.78 7.75
N SER A 273 16.74 7.52 7.49
CA SER A 273 16.53 8.91 7.89
C SER A 273 15.40 9.08 8.90
N GLN A 274 14.43 8.18 8.91
CA GLN A 274 13.30 8.21 9.84
C GLN A 274 13.07 6.82 10.44
N LEU A 275 13.00 6.77 11.79
CA LEU A 275 12.79 5.54 12.55
C LEU A 275 11.71 5.74 13.61
N ALA A 276 10.64 4.97 13.55
CA ALA A 276 9.56 5.01 14.53
C ALA A 276 9.48 3.69 15.31
N LEU A 277 9.72 3.76 16.62
CA LEU A 277 9.71 2.66 17.58
C LEU A 277 8.79 2.93 18.78
N SER A 278 7.99 4.00 18.72
CA SER A 278 7.06 4.34 19.81
C SER A 278 5.98 3.27 20.02
N GLY A 279 5.44 3.21 21.25
CA GLY A 279 4.39 2.25 21.58
C GLY A 279 4.85 0.78 21.57
N ASN A 280 6.10 0.52 21.96
CA ASN A 280 6.64 -0.84 22.10
C ASN A 280 6.89 -1.21 23.57
N ARG A 281 7.58 -2.31 23.82
CA ARG A 281 7.94 -2.79 25.17
C ARG A 281 9.44 -2.67 25.45
N LEU A 282 10.11 -1.72 24.79
CA LEU A 282 11.55 -1.51 24.92
C LEU A 282 11.89 -0.98 26.30
N LYS A 283 12.68 -1.72 27.08
CA LYS A 283 13.20 -1.29 28.39
C LYS A 283 14.51 -0.53 28.27
N THR A 284 15.29 -0.86 27.26
CA THR A 284 16.56 -0.21 26.92
C THR A 284 16.87 -0.41 25.43
N VAL A 285 17.69 0.49 24.90
CA VAL A 285 18.27 0.39 23.56
C VAL A 285 19.71 0.85 23.65
N ASP A 286 20.63 0.11 23.06
CA ASP A 286 22.02 0.57 22.95
C ASP A 286 22.11 1.69 21.90
N GLY A 287 22.33 2.93 22.34
CA GLY A 287 22.46 4.10 21.48
C GLY A 287 23.58 3.99 20.43
N ASN A 288 24.57 3.12 20.66
CA ASN A 288 25.65 2.89 19.70
C ASN A 288 25.15 2.31 18.37
N MET A 289 24.01 1.61 18.36
CA MET A 289 23.41 1.08 17.12
C MET A 289 23.00 2.18 16.13
N PHE A 290 22.78 3.40 16.61
CA PHE A 290 22.37 4.53 15.77
C PHE A 290 23.57 5.32 15.23
N THR A 291 24.78 5.11 15.75
CA THR A 291 25.98 5.90 15.35
C THR A 291 26.37 5.69 13.90
N GLN A 292 26.04 4.53 13.33
CA GLN A 292 26.28 4.21 11.91
C GLN A 292 25.26 4.87 10.96
N LEU A 293 24.15 5.42 11.49
CA LEU A 293 23.07 6.04 10.72
C LEU A 293 23.30 7.54 10.58
N SER A 294 24.30 7.93 9.80
CA SER A 294 24.71 9.34 9.64
C SER A 294 23.62 10.23 9.02
N GLY A 295 22.65 9.65 8.31
CA GLY A 295 21.52 10.34 7.70
C GLY A 295 20.27 10.44 8.57
N LEU A 296 20.32 9.97 9.82
CA LEU A 296 19.15 9.89 10.69
C LEU A 296 18.69 11.30 11.11
N LYS A 297 17.43 11.63 10.79
CA LYS A 297 16.81 12.95 11.00
C LYS A 297 15.73 12.92 12.06
N GLU A 298 14.93 11.85 12.10
CA GLU A 298 13.79 11.74 13.00
C GLU A 298 13.74 10.37 13.67
N VAL A 299 13.56 10.35 14.98
CA VAL A 299 13.44 9.12 15.77
C VAL A 299 12.32 9.27 16.80
N TYR A 300 11.39 8.32 16.80
CA TYR A 300 10.25 8.28 17.71
C TYR A 300 10.41 7.11 18.67
N LEU A 301 10.63 7.38 19.96
CA LEU A 301 10.91 6.39 21.02
C LEU A 301 9.92 6.47 22.19
N HIS A 302 8.95 7.39 22.17
CA HIS A 302 7.98 7.58 23.24
C HIS A 302 7.10 6.33 23.46
N ASP A 303 6.38 6.30 24.58
CA ASP A 303 5.50 5.19 24.94
C ASP A 303 6.19 3.81 24.96
N ASN A 304 7.42 3.79 25.50
CA ASN A 304 8.15 2.57 25.84
C ASN A 304 8.45 2.53 27.36
N PRO A 305 8.48 1.36 27.99
CA PRO A 305 8.70 1.23 29.45
C PRO A 305 10.19 1.34 29.82
N TRP A 306 10.81 2.50 29.58
CA TRP A 306 12.26 2.71 29.79
C TRP A 306 12.70 2.40 31.20
N THR A 307 13.74 1.59 31.34
CA THR A 307 14.39 1.27 32.61
C THR A 307 15.70 2.07 32.70
N CYS A 308 15.76 3.00 33.66
CA CYS A 308 16.88 3.92 33.83
C CYS A 308 17.90 3.34 34.80
N ASP A 309 18.62 2.35 34.36
CA ASP A 309 19.80 1.78 34.97
C ASP A 309 21.02 1.99 34.04
N CYS A 310 22.17 1.37 34.34
CA CYS A 310 23.38 1.54 33.53
C CYS A 310 23.21 1.17 32.04
N ASN A 311 22.23 0.31 31.71
CA ASN A 311 22.03 -0.15 30.33
C ASN A 311 21.46 0.97 29.42
N ILE A 312 20.81 2.01 29.98
CA ILE A 312 20.29 3.13 29.23
C ILE A 312 21.35 4.19 28.89
N ASN A 313 22.55 4.15 29.55
CA ASN A 313 23.57 5.19 29.43
C ASN A 313 23.99 5.47 27.99
N ASN A 314 24.12 4.44 27.15
CA ASN A 314 24.50 4.61 25.75
C ASN A 314 23.41 5.33 24.95
N LEU A 315 22.13 5.07 25.23
CA LEU A 315 21.02 5.80 24.61
C LEU A 315 21.04 7.28 25.04
N VAL A 316 21.15 7.56 26.33
CA VAL A 316 21.18 8.94 26.86
C VAL A 316 22.37 9.72 26.29
N ARG A 317 23.54 9.08 26.19
CA ARG A 317 24.72 9.68 25.56
C ARG A 317 24.48 10.00 24.10
N TRP A 318 23.96 9.04 23.33
CA TRP A 318 23.63 9.28 21.93
C TRP A 318 22.59 10.40 21.76
N MET A 319 21.53 10.41 22.58
CA MET A 319 20.51 11.49 22.59
C MET A 319 21.11 12.87 22.81
N SER A 320 22.19 12.99 23.62
CA SER A 320 22.85 14.27 23.88
C SER A 320 23.78 14.74 22.75
N GLN A 321 24.15 13.85 21.83
CA GLN A 321 25.13 14.13 20.77
C GLN A 321 24.47 14.15 19.37
N THR A 322 23.30 13.52 19.22
CA THR A 322 22.64 13.41 17.92
C THR A 322 22.07 14.76 17.45
N LYS A 323 22.05 14.93 16.11
CA LYS A 323 21.33 16.02 15.45
C LYS A 323 19.90 15.60 15.05
N ALA A 324 19.55 14.33 15.24
CA ALA A 324 18.22 13.84 14.93
C ALA A 324 17.18 14.45 15.87
N ASN A 325 16.01 14.76 15.33
CA ASN A 325 14.87 15.18 16.11
C ASN A 325 14.28 13.97 16.86
N LEU A 326 14.18 14.10 18.19
CA LEU A 326 13.57 13.10 19.08
C LEU A 326 12.22 13.64 19.53
N SER A 327 11.15 13.35 18.84
CA SER A 327 9.83 13.92 19.10
C SER A 327 8.83 12.88 19.60
N PRO A 328 8.05 13.18 20.63
CA PRO A 328 8.24 14.28 21.59
C PRO A 328 9.27 13.91 22.66
N LEU A 329 10.30 14.73 22.82
CA LEU A 329 11.44 14.46 23.73
C LEU A 329 11.01 14.39 25.20
N GLU A 330 10.05 15.21 25.62
CA GLU A 330 9.50 15.26 26.98
C GLU A 330 8.73 13.99 27.37
N SER A 331 8.29 13.21 26.42
CA SER A 331 7.59 11.94 26.64
C SER A 331 8.53 10.74 26.83
N LEU A 332 9.85 10.94 26.66
CA LEU A 332 10.85 9.90 26.92
C LEU A 332 11.16 9.86 28.42
N ARG A 333 10.40 9.05 29.18
CA ARG A 333 10.48 9.02 30.65
C ARG A 333 10.82 7.65 31.18
N CYS A 334 11.50 7.60 32.31
CA CYS A 334 11.78 6.38 33.06
C CYS A 334 10.49 5.81 33.66
N VAL A 335 10.27 4.51 33.51
CA VAL A 335 9.24 3.77 34.20
C VAL A 335 9.82 3.06 35.43
N ALA A 336 11.08 2.68 35.39
CA ALA A 336 11.81 1.99 36.43
C ALA A 336 13.28 2.49 36.47
N PRO A 337 13.97 2.29 37.59
CA PRO A 337 13.51 1.93 38.94
C PRO A 337 12.73 3.06 39.62
N ALA A 338 12.11 2.80 40.77
CA ALA A 338 11.25 3.77 41.47
C ALA A 338 11.90 5.13 41.73
N GLY A 339 13.20 5.19 42.03
CA GLY A 339 13.93 6.43 42.25
C GLY A 339 14.11 7.31 41.00
N TYR A 340 13.88 6.80 39.81
CA TYR A 340 13.96 7.51 38.55
C TYR A 340 12.61 7.62 37.83
N ARG A 341 11.54 7.06 38.39
CA ARG A 341 10.21 7.10 37.77
C ARG A 341 9.83 8.54 37.38
N ASP A 342 9.28 8.68 36.20
CA ASP A 342 8.83 9.94 35.58
C ASP A 342 9.95 10.96 35.27
N LYS A 343 11.21 10.65 35.57
CA LYS A 343 12.32 11.49 35.11
C LYS A 343 12.49 11.37 33.61
N ALA A 344 12.68 12.50 32.93
CA ALA A 344 12.96 12.51 31.50
C ALA A 344 14.36 11.92 31.21
N LEU A 345 14.50 11.11 30.16
CA LEU A 345 15.78 10.48 29.81
C LEU A 345 16.89 11.51 29.57
N ASN A 346 16.56 12.63 28.93
CA ASN A 346 17.53 13.70 28.65
C ASN A 346 18.07 14.38 29.92
N SER A 347 17.33 14.33 31.03
CA SER A 347 17.80 14.85 32.34
C SER A 347 18.86 13.97 33.01
N LEU A 348 19.09 12.75 32.47
CA LEU A 348 20.04 11.79 33.03
C LEU A 348 21.45 11.89 32.45
N LYS A 349 21.70 12.85 31.55
CA LYS A 349 22.94 13.02 30.78
C LYS A 349 24.22 12.95 31.60
N ASP A 350 24.21 13.55 32.79
CA ASP A 350 25.40 13.66 33.65
C ASP A 350 25.36 12.71 34.85
N GLN A 351 24.42 11.75 34.86
CA GLN A 351 24.26 10.81 35.94
C GLN A 351 24.93 9.47 35.61
N ASN A 352 25.83 9.03 36.51
CA ASN A 352 26.38 7.67 36.45
C ASN A 352 25.35 6.68 37.01
N LEU A 353 24.48 6.22 36.14
CA LEU A 353 23.46 5.23 36.50
C LEU A 353 24.14 3.89 36.82
N ARG A 354 23.83 3.35 38.02
CA ARG A 354 24.38 2.06 38.46
C ARG A 354 23.56 0.90 37.88
N CYS A 355 24.27 -0.14 37.46
CA CYS A 355 23.61 -1.42 37.20
C CYS A 355 23.05 -1.99 38.50
N ARG A 356 21.88 -2.56 38.47
CA ARG A 356 21.40 -3.41 39.55
C ARG A 356 22.24 -4.68 39.58
N ALA A 357 22.71 -5.06 40.77
CA ALA A 357 23.32 -6.36 41.04
C ALA A 357 22.27 -7.46 40.85
#